data_b1b8dcc4956e6a43ed1aec24ab8b8fbb
#
_entry.id   b1b8dcc4956e6a43ed1aec24ab8b8fbb
#
_cell.length_a   1.000
_cell.length_b   1.000
_cell.length_c   1.000
_cell.angle_alpha   90.00
_cell.angle_beta   90.00
_cell.angle_gamma   90.00
#
_symmetry.space_group_name_H-M   'P 1'
#
loop_
_entity.id
_entity.type
_entity.pdbx_description
1 polymer ?
#
loop_
_entity_poly.entity_id
_entity_poly.type
_entity_poly.pdbx_seq_one_letter_code
_entity_poly.pdbx_strand_id
1 'polypeptide(L)'
;MSAHTFARLRRIVHFFGIGVLDQVLLSGASFVAGFVMIRFTNDVAYGQFVLAQSAILLALSAQGAWLSGPANAIAPKKTPEDRRLMIGSLAASQTRLLRRVTPALLLVPLAGYLVGLSNAIDAIVIATTILACWVALERQYLRTVLLIYSRPAWMLRTDIFYIIVWLAGIGFAVLNSHAAGAWAVGSLIAAGWVGAISARRMLAVDPGWIAGNARPFWQELRPLGLWAALGAVIYWLFAQSYNYVLATRLDLTAVADVNAARLVLMPIFVFTTGINNLLLPVAANWLAESGLRRMLQKLAALAAAILAIDLFYFGAAWRLRHWLIVDLMHKTIADQDRLLILWAGVAVIFLLREVIQAPLFALNRVRSMAWMIGISAALSLTVMWRGIGTWGAAAVLIGQIVGECVNLAGLSWLLWKQAQVKPLR
;
A
#
# COMPACT_ATOMS: atom_id res chain seq x y z
N MET A 1 -2.90 32.67 23.47
CA MET A 1 -3.59 31.50 22.87
C MET A 1 -4.70 31.09 23.80
N SER A 2 -5.97 31.08 23.37
CA SER A 2 -7.09 30.75 24.25
C SER A 2 -7.08 29.26 24.64
N ALA A 3 -7.62 28.91 25.81
CA ALA A 3 -7.74 27.53 26.29
C ALA A 3 -8.48 26.63 25.26
N HIS A 4 -9.41 27.19 24.50
CA HIS A 4 -10.10 26.53 23.39
C HIS A 4 -9.18 26.15 22.23
N THR A 5 -8.20 26.99 21.88
CA THR A 5 -7.21 26.74 20.82
C THR A 5 -6.28 25.61 21.24
N PHE A 6 -5.85 25.58 22.50
CA PHE A 6 -4.98 24.54 23.05
C PHE A 6 -5.68 23.16 23.12
N ALA A 7 -6.94 23.13 23.55
CA ALA A 7 -7.72 21.89 23.58
C ALA A 7 -7.98 21.33 22.16
N ARG A 8 -8.22 22.20 21.16
CA ARG A 8 -8.38 21.81 19.76
C ARG A 8 -7.07 21.26 19.18
N LEU A 9 -5.93 21.91 19.45
CA LEU A 9 -4.62 21.47 19.00
C LEU A 9 -4.26 20.12 19.61
N ARG A 10 -4.46 19.93 20.93
CA ARG A 10 -4.23 18.65 21.61
C ARG A 10 -5.07 17.51 21.02
N ARG A 11 -6.34 17.77 20.66
CA ARG A 11 -7.22 16.77 20.03
C ARG A 11 -6.72 16.40 18.63
N ILE A 12 -6.26 17.37 17.85
CA ILE A 12 -5.69 17.15 16.52
C ILE A 12 -4.40 16.32 16.63
N VAL A 13 -3.47 16.72 17.49
CA VAL A 13 -2.22 15.98 17.70
C VAL A 13 -2.47 14.56 18.18
N HIS A 14 -3.44 14.35 19.06
CA HIS A 14 -3.83 13.01 19.54
C HIS A 14 -4.43 12.16 18.39
N PHE A 15 -5.30 12.73 17.58
CA PHE A 15 -5.91 12.03 16.43
C PHE A 15 -4.86 11.60 15.40
N PHE A 16 -3.97 12.52 14.99
CA PHE A 16 -2.90 12.22 14.05
C PHE A 16 -1.85 11.27 14.65
N GLY A 17 -1.50 11.44 15.91
CA GLY A 17 -0.53 10.59 16.59
C GLY A 17 -0.98 9.12 16.64
N ILE A 18 -2.27 8.86 16.92
CA ILE A 18 -2.81 7.51 16.88
C ILE A 18 -2.80 6.94 15.46
N GLY A 19 -3.12 7.74 14.44
CA GLY A 19 -3.07 7.29 13.04
C GLY A 19 -1.65 6.92 12.58
N VAL A 20 -0.64 7.70 13.01
CA VAL A 20 0.78 7.37 12.74
C VAL A 20 1.20 6.10 13.48
N LEU A 21 0.82 5.95 14.76
CA LEU A 21 1.12 4.75 15.54
C LEU A 21 0.48 3.50 14.90
N ASP A 22 -0.77 3.59 14.46
CA ASP A 22 -1.46 2.52 13.75
C ASP A 22 -0.72 2.09 12.48
N GLN A 23 -0.29 3.06 11.68
CA GLN A 23 0.48 2.80 10.46
C GLN A 23 1.84 2.16 10.75
N VAL A 24 2.54 2.61 11.79
CA VAL A 24 3.82 2.03 12.23
C VAL A 24 3.64 0.58 12.68
N LEU A 25 2.60 0.30 13.46
CA LEU A 25 2.30 -1.06 13.93
C LEU A 25 1.96 -2.01 12.76
N LEU A 26 1.11 -1.58 11.82
CA LEU A 26 0.77 -2.39 10.65
C LEU A 26 1.97 -2.62 9.74
N SER A 27 2.80 -1.60 9.52
CA SER A 27 4.03 -1.73 8.71
C SER A 27 5.06 -2.63 9.41
N GLY A 28 5.22 -2.47 10.73
CA GLY A 28 6.09 -3.32 11.55
C GLY A 28 5.63 -4.78 11.53
N ALA A 29 4.33 -5.03 11.68
CA ALA A 29 3.77 -6.38 11.59
C ALA A 29 4.00 -7.01 10.21
N SER A 30 3.85 -6.22 9.13
CA SER A 30 4.12 -6.68 7.76
C SER A 30 5.59 -7.02 7.55
N PHE A 31 6.48 -6.19 8.10
CA PHE A 31 7.92 -6.45 8.10
C PHE A 31 8.26 -7.75 8.84
N VAL A 32 7.75 -7.91 10.06
CA VAL A 32 7.97 -9.12 10.88
C VAL A 32 7.41 -10.35 10.19
N ALA A 33 6.21 -10.29 9.63
CA ALA A 33 5.62 -11.39 8.88
C ALA A 33 6.48 -11.78 7.68
N GLY A 34 6.94 -10.80 6.88
CA GLY A 34 7.85 -11.05 5.76
C GLY A 34 9.18 -11.65 6.21
N PHE A 35 9.76 -11.12 7.29
CA PHE A 35 11.01 -11.62 7.86
C PHE A 35 10.88 -13.07 8.37
N VAL A 36 9.81 -13.38 9.11
CA VAL A 36 9.56 -14.73 9.62
C VAL A 36 9.33 -15.71 8.46
N MET A 37 8.56 -15.33 7.47
CA MET A 37 8.31 -16.16 6.29
C MET A 37 9.59 -16.46 5.53
N ILE A 38 10.44 -15.45 5.27
CA ILE A 38 11.68 -15.67 4.51
C ILE A 38 12.70 -16.50 5.27
N ARG A 39 12.79 -16.32 6.60
CA ARG A 39 13.76 -17.03 7.43
C ARG A 39 13.41 -18.51 7.65
N PHE A 40 12.12 -18.81 7.83
CA PHE A 40 11.66 -20.10 8.34
C PHE A 40 10.86 -20.93 7.34
N THR A 41 10.65 -20.43 6.11
CA THR A 41 9.98 -21.19 5.05
C THR A 41 10.84 -21.28 3.80
N ASN A 42 10.41 -22.09 2.83
CA ASN A 42 11.07 -22.17 1.54
C ASN A 42 10.71 -20.97 0.64
N ASP A 43 11.49 -20.77 -0.43
CA ASP A 43 11.37 -19.65 -1.36
C ASP A 43 10.03 -19.62 -2.07
N VAL A 44 9.51 -20.79 -2.43
CA VAL A 44 8.22 -20.93 -3.10
C VAL A 44 7.10 -20.43 -2.18
N ALA A 45 7.07 -20.83 -0.91
CA ALA A 45 6.08 -20.40 0.06
C ALA A 45 6.14 -18.88 0.31
N TYR A 46 7.35 -18.32 0.43
CA TYR A 46 7.53 -16.88 0.57
C TYR A 46 7.11 -16.14 -0.70
N GLY A 47 7.46 -16.62 -1.89
CA GLY A 47 7.03 -16.06 -3.17
C GLY A 47 5.50 -16.06 -3.31
N GLN A 48 4.83 -17.17 -2.96
CA GLN A 48 3.36 -17.26 -2.92
C GLN A 48 2.75 -16.22 -1.97
N PHE A 49 3.31 -16.07 -0.78
CA PHE A 49 2.87 -15.07 0.20
C PHE A 49 3.01 -13.64 -0.32
N VAL A 50 4.14 -13.31 -0.99
CA VAL A 50 4.37 -11.99 -1.60
C VAL A 50 3.36 -11.70 -2.71
N LEU A 51 3.09 -12.67 -3.60
CA LEU A 51 2.09 -12.51 -4.66
C LEU A 51 0.69 -12.29 -4.09
N ALA A 52 0.31 -13.06 -3.08
CA ALA A 52 -0.97 -12.91 -2.40
C ALA A 52 -1.11 -11.52 -1.73
N GLN A 53 -0.09 -11.05 -1.01
CA GLN A 53 -0.08 -9.71 -0.43
C GLN A 53 -0.20 -8.62 -1.50
N SER A 54 0.50 -8.77 -2.62
CA SER A 54 0.43 -7.85 -3.74
C SER A 54 -0.98 -7.76 -4.33
N ALA A 55 -1.69 -8.90 -4.50
CA ALA A 55 -3.07 -8.93 -4.94
C ALA A 55 -4.03 -8.26 -3.93
N ILE A 56 -3.85 -8.53 -2.63
CA ILE A 56 -4.63 -7.88 -1.57
C ILE A 56 -4.42 -6.36 -1.60
N LEU A 57 -3.19 -5.89 -1.79
CA LEU A 57 -2.89 -4.46 -1.92
C LEU A 57 -3.58 -3.82 -3.13
N LEU A 58 -3.70 -4.53 -4.26
CA LEU A 58 -4.50 -4.05 -5.41
C LEU A 58 -5.95 -3.83 -5.01
N ALA A 59 -6.58 -4.84 -4.40
CA ALA A 59 -7.97 -4.77 -3.98
C ALA A 59 -8.21 -3.62 -2.99
N LEU A 60 -7.33 -3.47 -2.00
CA LEU A 60 -7.39 -2.41 -1.00
C LEU A 60 -7.16 -1.02 -1.61
N SER A 61 -6.22 -0.87 -2.54
CA SER A 61 -5.94 0.39 -3.24
C SER A 61 -7.13 0.82 -4.10
N ALA A 62 -7.72 -0.12 -4.84
CA ALA A 62 -8.90 0.14 -5.65
C ALA A 62 -10.10 0.55 -4.78
N GLN A 63 -10.38 -0.17 -3.67
CA GLN A 63 -11.43 0.19 -2.73
C GLN A 63 -11.15 1.54 -2.05
N GLY A 64 -9.90 1.76 -1.62
CA GLY A 64 -9.46 3.01 -1.00
C GLY A 64 -9.79 4.22 -1.87
N ALA A 65 -9.47 4.11 -3.14
CA ALA A 65 -9.68 5.17 -4.12
C ALA A 65 -11.14 5.32 -4.58
N TRP A 66 -11.85 4.20 -4.80
CA TRP A 66 -13.23 4.20 -5.28
C TRP A 66 -14.25 4.55 -4.20
N LEU A 67 -14.06 4.03 -2.99
CA LEU A 67 -15.08 4.07 -1.93
C LEU A 67 -14.61 4.85 -0.69
N SER A 68 -13.48 4.46 -0.09
CA SER A 68 -13.06 4.98 1.21
C SER A 68 -12.68 6.46 1.18
N GLY A 69 -11.91 6.88 0.17
CA GLY A 69 -11.50 8.28 0.00
C GLY A 69 -12.71 9.22 -0.22
N PRO A 70 -13.55 8.96 -1.23
CA PRO A 70 -14.78 9.74 -1.44
C PRO A 70 -15.72 9.73 -0.24
N ALA A 71 -15.93 8.56 0.42
CA ALA A 71 -16.78 8.46 1.61
C ALA A 71 -16.24 9.32 2.76
N ASN A 72 -14.93 9.30 3.01
CA ASN A 72 -14.29 10.16 4.02
C ASN A 72 -14.44 11.66 3.73
N ALA A 73 -14.51 12.06 2.46
CA ALA A 73 -14.69 13.45 2.07
C ALA A 73 -16.14 13.94 2.17
N ILE A 74 -17.10 13.05 1.92
CA ILE A 74 -18.52 13.38 1.78
C ILE A 74 -19.30 13.14 3.09
N ALA A 75 -19.11 11.98 3.72
CA ALA A 75 -19.91 11.56 4.87
C ALA A 75 -19.87 12.52 6.07
N PRO A 76 -18.74 13.18 6.43
CA PRO A 76 -18.72 14.14 7.53
C PRO A 76 -19.59 15.39 7.30
N LYS A 77 -19.91 15.72 6.02
CA LYS A 77 -20.71 16.89 5.64
C LYS A 77 -22.21 16.63 5.69
N LYS A 78 -22.62 15.36 5.81
CA LYS A 78 -24.04 14.95 5.85
C LYS A 78 -24.61 15.07 7.27
N THR A 79 -25.95 15.15 7.33
CA THR A 79 -26.67 15.03 8.61
C THR A 79 -26.36 13.68 9.27
N PRO A 80 -26.51 13.53 10.60
CA PRO A 80 -26.28 12.26 11.27
C PRO A 80 -27.09 11.09 10.69
N GLU A 81 -28.35 11.34 10.30
CA GLU A 81 -29.25 10.34 9.70
C GLU A 81 -28.80 9.93 8.30
N ASP A 82 -28.55 10.90 7.41
CA ASP A 82 -28.06 10.65 6.07
C ASP A 82 -26.71 9.95 6.07
N ARG A 83 -25.86 10.28 7.04
CA ARG A 83 -24.56 9.62 7.22
C ARG A 83 -24.73 8.14 7.56
N ARG A 84 -25.63 7.80 8.50
CA ARG A 84 -25.95 6.41 8.87
C ARG A 84 -26.52 5.63 7.69
N LEU A 85 -27.45 6.26 6.96
CA LEU A 85 -28.06 5.67 5.77
C LEU A 85 -27.01 5.43 4.67
N MET A 86 -26.14 6.41 4.41
CA MET A 86 -25.06 6.30 3.44
C MET A 86 -24.10 5.14 3.79
N ILE A 87 -23.58 5.13 5.03
CA ILE A 87 -22.64 4.13 5.49
C ILE A 87 -23.27 2.71 5.45
N GLY A 88 -24.48 2.54 5.97
CA GLY A 88 -25.16 1.25 5.99
C GLY A 88 -25.51 0.76 4.59
N SER A 89 -25.97 1.64 3.70
CA SER A 89 -26.32 1.30 2.32
C SER A 89 -25.10 0.89 1.49
N LEU A 90 -23.98 1.61 1.64
CA LEU A 90 -22.72 1.28 0.98
C LEU A 90 -22.14 -0.04 1.51
N ALA A 91 -22.17 -0.28 2.84
CA ALA A 91 -21.76 -1.56 3.44
C ALA A 91 -22.56 -2.72 2.87
N ALA A 92 -23.89 -2.62 2.86
CA ALA A 92 -24.77 -3.66 2.33
C ALA A 92 -24.55 -3.89 0.83
N SER A 93 -24.28 -2.85 0.06
CA SER A 93 -23.98 -2.92 -1.37
C SER A 93 -22.63 -3.63 -1.62
N GLN A 94 -21.58 -3.26 -0.87
CA GLN A 94 -20.27 -3.91 -0.97
C GLN A 94 -20.37 -5.40 -0.60
N THR A 95 -20.98 -5.73 0.52
CA THR A 95 -21.12 -7.14 0.95
C THR A 95 -21.91 -7.95 -0.07
N ARG A 96 -22.97 -7.39 -0.68
CA ARG A 96 -23.70 -8.07 -1.76
C ARG A 96 -22.85 -8.30 -3.00
N LEU A 97 -22.03 -7.32 -3.40
CA LEU A 97 -21.10 -7.45 -4.52
C LEU A 97 -20.08 -8.57 -4.24
N LEU A 98 -19.43 -8.54 -3.08
CA LEU A 98 -18.42 -9.52 -2.69
C LEU A 98 -19.00 -10.93 -2.60
N ARG A 99 -20.21 -11.09 -2.05
CA ARG A 99 -20.91 -12.39 -2.01
C ARG A 99 -21.23 -12.97 -3.40
N ARG A 100 -21.35 -12.15 -4.44
CA ARG A 100 -21.57 -12.60 -5.82
C ARG A 100 -20.27 -12.85 -6.56
N VAL A 101 -19.31 -11.95 -6.41
CA VAL A 101 -18.05 -11.98 -7.16
C VAL A 101 -17.09 -13.04 -6.61
N THR A 102 -16.99 -13.18 -5.29
CA THR A 102 -16.04 -14.12 -4.68
C THR A 102 -16.28 -15.57 -5.07
N PRO A 103 -17.52 -16.13 -5.03
CA PRO A 103 -17.75 -17.50 -5.50
C PRO A 103 -17.42 -17.68 -7.00
N ALA A 104 -17.73 -16.69 -7.84
CA ALA A 104 -17.37 -16.74 -9.26
C ALA A 104 -15.85 -16.75 -9.47
N LEU A 105 -15.10 -15.94 -8.70
CA LEU A 105 -13.64 -15.94 -8.76
C LEU A 105 -13.03 -17.26 -8.25
N LEU A 106 -13.65 -17.92 -7.26
CA LEU A 106 -13.18 -19.21 -6.74
C LEU A 106 -13.30 -20.35 -7.76
N LEU A 107 -14.12 -20.21 -8.80
CA LEU A 107 -14.16 -21.16 -9.92
C LEU A 107 -12.87 -21.13 -10.74
N VAL A 108 -12.11 -20.03 -10.75
CA VAL A 108 -10.87 -19.91 -11.52
C VAL A 108 -9.79 -20.89 -11.05
N PRO A 109 -9.37 -20.89 -9.76
CA PRO A 109 -8.38 -21.87 -9.30
C PRO A 109 -8.90 -23.30 -9.35
N LEU A 110 -10.19 -23.53 -9.13
CA LEU A 110 -10.81 -24.84 -9.26
C LEU A 110 -10.73 -25.35 -10.72
N ALA A 111 -11.10 -24.53 -11.69
CA ALA A 111 -10.99 -24.89 -13.10
C ALA A 111 -9.52 -25.12 -13.50
N GLY A 112 -8.60 -24.25 -13.08
CA GLY A 112 -7.17 -24.40 -13.33
C GLY A 112 -6.61 -25.73 -12.81
N TYR A 113 -7.03 -26.15 -11.61
CA TYR A 113 -6.67 -27.44 -11.04
C TYR A 113 -7.26 -28.61 -11.84
N LEU A 114 -8.57 -28.55 -12.17
CA LEU A 114 -9.27 -29.62 -12.88
C LEU A 114 -8.74 -29.88 -14.31
N VAL A 115 -8.26 -28.81 -14.97
CA VAL A 115 -7.65 -28.92 -16.32
C VAL A 115 -6.14 -29.13 -16.29
N GLY A 116 -5.54 -29.31 -15.11
CA GLY A 116 -4.11 -29.60 -14.96
C GLY A 116 -3.16 -28.40 -15.19
N LEU A 117 -3.69 -27.16 -15.19
CA LEU A 117 -2.88 -25.94 -15.32
C LEU A 117 -2.20 -25.52 -14.02
N SER A 118 -2.65 -26.01 -12.87
CA SER A 118 -2.07 -25.73 -11.55
C SER A 118 -2.09 -26.99 -10.68
N ASN A 119 -1.13 -27.08 -9.76
CA ASN A 119 -1.16 -28.10 -8.72
C ASN A 119 -2.16 -27.72 -7.60
N ALA A 120 -2.46 -28.67 -6.71
CA ALA A 120 -3.42 -28.47 -5.63
C ALA A 120 -3.01 -27.32 -4.66
N ILE A 121 -1.70 -27.20 -4.37
CA ILE A 121 -1.19 -26.17 -3.45
C ILE A 121 -1.36 -24.79 -4.05
N ASP A 122 -1.02 -24.58 -5.32
CA ASP A 122 -1.19 -23.28 -6.00
C ASP A 122 -2.66 -22.91 -6.12
N ALA A 123 -3.53 -23.85 -6.43
CA ALA A 123 -4.98 -23.63 -6.45
C ALA A 123 -5.50 -23.21 -5.07
N ILE A 124 -5.04 -23.83 -3.99
CA ILE A 124 -5.37 -23.43 -2.60
C ILE A 124 -4.86 -22.05 -2.28
N VAL A 125 -3.62 -21.70 -2.65
CA VAL A 125 -3.04 -20.36 -2.43
C VAL A 125 -3.86 -19.29 -3.17
N ILE A 126 -4.25 -19.53 -4.41
CA ILE A 126 -5.08 -18.60 -5.17
C ILE A 126 -6.46 -18.46 -4.52
N ALA A 127 -7.10 -19.57 -4.15
CA ALA A 127 -8.40 -19.56 -3.48
C ALA A 127 -8.37 -18.82 -2.13
N THR A 128 -7.37 -19.09 -1.30
CA THR A 128 -7.17 -18.38 -0.02
C THR A 128 -6.86 -16.90 -0.25
N THR A 129 -6.13 -16.52 -1.31
CA THR A 129 -5.89 -15.12 -1.67
C THR A 129 -7.19 -14.39 -2.03
N ILE A 130 -8.08 -15.03 -2.81
CA ILE A 130 -9.39 -14.46 -3.16
C ILE A 130 -10.23 -14.23 -1.88
N LEU A 131 -10.26 -15.21 -0.98
CA LEU A 131 -10.95 -15.08 0.30
C LEU A 131 -10.33 -14.00 1.20
N ALA A 132 -8.99 -13.92 1.24
CA ALA A 132 -8.27 -12.88 1.96
C ALA A 132 -8.58 -11.48 1.42
N CYS A 133 -8.69 -11.31 0.09
CA CYS A 133 -9.13 -10.05 -0.52
C CYS A 133 -10.53 -9.66 -0.04
N TRP A 134 -11.48 -10.60 -0.02
CA TRP A 134 -12.83 -10.31 0.48
C TRP A 134 -12.79 -9.78 1.91
N VAL A 135 -12.15 -10.53 2.81
CA VAL A 135 -12.10 -10.17 4.23
C VAL A 135 -11.33 -8.86 4.46
N ALA A 136 -10.24 -8.64 3.71
CA ALA A 136 -9.48 -7.40 3.77
C ALA A 136 -10.32 -6.19 3.34
N LEU A 137 -11.13 -6.31 2.29
CA LEU A 137 -12.04 -5.26 1.83
C LEU A 137 -13.14 -4.94 2.85
N GLU A 138 -13.73 -5.96 3.50
CA GLU A 138 -14.71 -5.76 4.59
C GLU A 138 -14.07 -5.04 5.78
N ARG A 139 -12.90 -5.50 6.24
CA ARG A 139 -12.16 -4.86 7.34
C ARG A 139 -11.79 -3.43 7.00
N GLN A 140 -11.27 -3.15 5.81
CA GLN A 140 -10.87 -1.81 5.38
C GLN A 140 -12.06 -0.85 5.35
N TYR A 141 -13.23 -1.31 4.92
CA TYR A 141 -14.45 -0.51 4.98
C TYR A 141 -14.81 -0.11 6.42
N LEU A 142 -14.75 -1.07 7.35
CA LEU A 142 -15.02 -0.80 8.77
C LEU A 142 -14.02 0.19 9.40
N ARG A 143 -12.74 0.09 9.04
CA ARG A 143 -11.73 1.09 9.44
C ARG A 143 -12.08 2.48 8.91
N THR A 144 -12.51 2.57 7.65
CA THR A 144 -12.98 3.83 7.06
C THR A 144 -14.15 4.42 7.85
N VAL A 145 -15.11 3.60 8.26
CA VAL A 145 -16.25 4.03 9.08
C VAL A 145 -15.80 4.56 10.45
N LEU A 146 -14.87 3.88 11.11
CA LEU A 146 -14.29 4.36 12.40
C LEU A 146 -13.62 5.74 12.24
N LEU A 147 -12.95 5.98 11.12
CA LEU A 147 -12.36 7.29 10.81
C LEU A 147 -13.43 8.36 10.53
N ILE A 148 -14.48 8.03 9.79
CA ILE A 148 -15.64 8.95 9.54
C ILE A 148 -16.26 9.38 10.86
N TYR A 149 -16.37 8.49 11.83
CA TYR A 149 -16.85 8.80 13.17
C TYR A 149 -15.78 9.40 14.11
N SER A 150 -14.58 9.69 13.59
CA SER A 150 -13.46 10.28 14.36
C SER A 150 -13.06 9.45 15.58
N ARG A 151 -13.01 8.12 15.43
CA ARG A 151 -12.66 7.15 16.49
C ARG A 151 -11.36 6.40 16.23
N PRO A 152 -10.20 7.09 16.10
CA PRO A 152 -8.92 6.45 15.75
C PRO A 152 -8.43 5.46 16.82
N ALA A 153 -8.74 5.69 18.09
CA ALA A 153 -8.37 4.77 19.17
C ALA A 153 -9.07 3.40 19.03
N TRP A 154 -10.30 3.38 18.53
CA TRP A 154 -11.01 2.12 18.27
C TRP A 154 -10.44 1.42 17.04
N MET A 155 -10.05 2.18 15.99
CA MET A 155 -9.35 1.64 14.84
C MET A 155 -8.05 0.96 15.28
N LEU A 156 -7.22 1.64 16.06
CA LEU A 156 -5.98 1.08 16.59
C LEU A 156 -6.20 -0.21 17.39
N ARG A 157 -7.22 -0.26 18.26
CA ARG A 157 -7.55 -1.49 19.01
C ARG A 157 -7.90 -2.65 18.09
N THR A 158 -8.72 -2.42 17.05
CA THR A 158 -9.08 -3.48 16.09
C THR A 158 -7.87 -3.96 15.30
N ASP A 159 -6.93 -3.06 15.00
CA ASP A 159 -5.72 -3.38 14.27
C ASP A 159 -4.70 -4.12 15.14
N ILE A 160 -4.65 -3.86 16.45
CA ILE A 160 -3.86 -4.66 17.39
C ILE A 160 -4.36 -6.12 17.42
N PHE A 161 -5.67 -6.34 17.52
CA PHE A 161 -6.22 -7.71 17.47
C PHE A 161 -5.93 -8.40 16.14
N TYR A 162 -6.06 -7.67 15.03
CA TYR A 162 -5.68 -8.15 13.70
C TYR A 162 -4.20 -8.58 13.67
N ILE A 163 -3.28 -7.74 14.15
CA ILE A 163 -1.84 -8.00 14.15
C ILE A 163 -1.51 -9.23 14.99
N ILE A 164 -2.08 -9.36 16.19
CA ILE A 164 -1.83 -10.50 17.08
C ILE A 164 -2.23 -11.81 16.39
N VAL A 165 -3.42 -11.87 15.81
CA VAL A 165 -3.92 -13.08 15.14
C VAL A 165 -3.11 -13.36 13.87
N TRP A 166 -2.74 -12.31 13.11
CA TRP A 166 -1.93 -12.46 11.91
C TRP A 166 -0.55 -13.04 12.22
N LEU A 167 0.17 -12.44 13.16
CA LEU A 167 1.51 -12.91 13.53
C LEU A 167 1.49 -14.31 14.17
N ALA A 168 0.48 -14.62 14.99
CA ALA A 168 0.27 -15.98 15.51
C ALA A 168 0.04 -16.98 14.36
N GLY A 169 -0.77 -16.59 13.35
CA GLY A 169 -1.01 -17.40 12.17
C GLY A 169 0.23 -17.57 11.27
N ILE A 170 1.10 -16.56 11.16
CA ILE A 170 2.41 -16.69 10.51
C ILE A 170 3.29 -17.69 11.27
N GLY A 171 3.33 -17.62 12.61
CA GLY A 171 4.03 -18.62 13.41
C GLY A 171 3.51 -20.03 13.17
N PHE A 172 2.19 -20.22 13.06
CA PHE A 172 1.59 -21.52 12.71
C PHE A 172 1.98 -21.97 11.29
N ALA A 173 2.02 -21.05 10.31
CA ALA A 173 2.42 -21.36 8.94
C ALA A 173 3.85 -21.91 8.85
N VAL A 174 4.76 -21.37 9.65
CA VAL A 174 6.16 -21.85 9.74
C VAL A 174 6.24 -23.29 10.27
N LEU A 175 5.38 -23.65 11.21
CA LEU A 175 5.34 -25.02 11.76
C LEU A 175 4.78 -26.04 10.76
N ASN A 176 4.08 -25.59 9.70
CA ASN A 176 3.43 -26.44 8.70
C ASN A 176 4.10 -26.26 7.32
N SER A 177 5.32 -26.73 7.19
CA SER A 177 6.20 -26.51 6.03
C SER A 177 5.64 -26.94 4.68
N HIS A 178 4.77 -27.98 4.61
CA HIS A 178 4.22 -28.50 3.37
C HIS A 178 3.31 -27.53 2.61
N ALA A 179 2.65 -26.61 3.30
CA ALA A 179 1.73 -25.63 2.71
C ALA A 179 1.87 -24.25 3.37
N ALA A 180 3.09 -23.87 3.76
CA ALA A 180 3.37 -22.67 4.52
C ALA A 180 2.82 -21.38 3.83
N GLY A 181 2.92 -21.29 2.50
CA GLY A 181 2.36 -20.19 1.74
C GLY A 181 0.84 -20.07 1.89
N ALA A 182 0.13 -21.19 1.77
CA ALA A 182 -1.32 -21.23 1.94
C ALA A 182 -1.76 -20.89 3.37
N TRP A 183 -1.05 -21.40 4.39
CA TRP A 183 -1.30 -21.07 5.80
C TRP A 183 -1.02 -19.60 6.11
N ALA A 184 0.06 -19.05 5.57
CA ALA A 184 0.39 -17.64 5.74
C ALA A 184 -0.68 -16.72 5.13
N VAL A 185 -1.21 -17.05 3.95
CA VAL A 185 -2.33 -16.31 3.35
C VAL A 185 -3.63 -16.56 4.11
N GLY A 186 -3.87 -17.81 4.55
CA GLY A 186 -5.02 -18.17 5.39
C GLY A 186 -5.06 -17.41 6.72
N SER A 187 -3.90 -17.10 7.30
CA SER A 187 -3.80 -16.30 8.52
C SER A 187 -4.33 -14.87 8.34
N LEU A 188 -4.21 -14.29 7.14
CA LEU A 188 -4.81 -12.98 6.81
C LEU A 188 -6.34 -13.03 6.81
N ILE A 189 -6.93 -14.18 6.45
CA ILE A 189 -8.40 -14.39 6.52
C ILE A 189 -8.83 -14.36 7.98
N ALA A 190 -8.20 -15.18 8.83
CA ALA A 190 -8.53 -15.25 10.27
C ALA A 190 -8.34 -13.88 10.95
N ALA A 191 -7.18 -13.25 10.74
CA ALA A 191 -6.89 -11.94 11.29
C ALA A 191 -7.87 -10.87 10.79
N GLY A 192 -8.17 -10.86 9.50
CA GLY A 192 -9.11 -9.92 8.90
C GLY A 192 -10.52 -10.07 9.47
N TRP A 193 -10.99 -11.30 9.67
CA TRP A 193 -12.27 -11.58 10.34
C TRP A 193 -12.31 -11.09 11.79
N VAL A 194 -11.25 -11.36 12.57
CA VAL A 194 -11.15 -10.89 13.96
C VAL A 194 -11.17 -9.36 14.00
N GLY A 195 -10.41 -8.70 13.13
CA GLY A 195 -10.43 -7.24 13.00
C GLY A 195 -11.82 -6.70 12.59
N ALA A 196 -12.48 -7.33 11.62
CA ALA A 196 -13.80 -6.93 11.16
C ALA A 196 -14.88 -7.13 12.24
N ILE A 197 -14.88 -8.28 12.94
CA ILE A 197 -15.83 -8.55 14.05
C ILE A 197 -15.60 -7.56 15.18
N SER A 198 -14.34 -7.30 15.55
CA SER A 198 -14.00 -6.33 16.60
C SER A 198 -14.51 -4.93 16.25
N ALA A 199 -14.29 -4.47 15.00
CA ALA A 199 -14.77 -3.19 14.54
C ALA A 199 -16.31 -3.12 14.53
N ARG A 200 -17.00 -4.18 14.07
CA ARG A 200 -18.47 -4.25 14.08
C ARG A 200 -19.02 -4.18 15.50
N ARG A 201 -18.43 -4.90 16.48
CA ARG A 201 -18.83 -4.85 17.88
C ARG A 201 -18.66 -3.45 18.47
N MET A 202 -17.57 -2.76 18.16
CA MET A 202 -17.33 -1.40 18.62
C MET A 202 -18.33 -0.40 17.99
N LEU A 203 -18.69 -0.59 16.72
CA LEU A 203 -19.67 0.24 16.03
C LEU A 203 -21.13 -0.06 16.43
N ALA A 204 -21.43 -1.24 16.97
CA ALA A 204 -22.75 -1.61 17.46
C ALA A 204 -23.16 -0.83 18.73
N VAL A 205 -22.22 -0.20 19.43
CA VAL A 205 -22.49 0.71 20.57
C VAL A 205 -23.07 2.05 20.07
N ASP A 206 -22.87 2.42 18.82
CA ASP A 206 -23.52 3.56 18.18
C ASP A 206 -24.83 3.11 17.49
N PRO A 207 -25.89 3.94 17.54
CA PRO A 207 -27.15 3.56 16.97
C PRO A 207 -27.05 3.36 15.45
N GLY A 208 -26.98 2.12 15.10
CA GLY A 208 -27.37 1.48 13.86
C GLY A 208 -27.08 2.13 12.53
N TRP A 209 -26.39 1.35 11.71
CA TRP A 209 -26.40 1.59 10.26
C TRP A 209 -27.79 1.28 9.72
N ILE A 210 -28.33 2.17 8.91
CA ILE A 210 -29.61 1.97 8.23
C ILE A 210 -29.25 1.47 6.82
N ALA A 211 -29.55 0.21 6.53
CA ALA A 211 -29.40 -0.32 5.19
C ALA A 211 -30.56 0.18 4.31
N GLY A 212 -30.24 0.81 3.18
CA GLY A 212 -31.21 1.33 2.24
C GLY A 212 -30.73 1.21 0.81
N ASN A 213 -31.28 2.06 -0.09
CA ASN A 213 -30.87 2.12 -1.48
C ASN A 213 -29.49 2.79 -1.58
N ALA A 214 -28.49 2.06 -2.03
CA ALA A 214 -27.12 2.55 -2.20
C ALA A 214 -26.92 3.38 -3.50
N ARG A 215 -27.86 3.30 -4.46
CA ARG A 215 -27.70 3.91 -5.79
C ARG A 215 -27.45 5.42 -5.76
N PRO A 216 -28.16 6.24 -4.95
CA PRO A 216 -27.88 7.68 -4.88
C PRO A 216 -26.47 7.98 -4.38
N PHE A 217 -26.00 7.22 -3.38
CA PHE A 217 -24.67 7.40 -2.80
C PHE A 217 -23.57 7.00 -3.79
N TRP A 218 -23.75 5.91 -4.55
CA TRP A 218 -22.83 5.55 -5.63
C TRP A 218 -22.76 6.62 -6.72
N GLN A 219 -23.88 7.24 -7.07
CA GLN A 219 -23.90 8.36 -8.04
C GLN A 219 -23.12 9.58 -7.51
N GLU A 220 -23.19 9.85 -6.22
CA GLU A 220 -22.45 10.93 -5.56
C GLU A 220 -20.93 10.63 -5.45
N LEU A 221 -20.55 9.37 -5.17
CA LEU A 221 -19.14 8.97 -5.08
C LEU A 221 -18.45 8.84 -6.43
N ARG A 222 -19.18 8.43 -7.47
CA ARG A 222 -18.64 8.07 -8.80
C ARG A 222 -17.74 9.14 -9.42
N PRO A 223 -18.06 10.43 -9.43
CA PRO A 223 -17.22 11.45 -10.06
C PRO A 223 -15.82 11.55 -9.43
N LEU A 224 -15.74 11.35 -8.10
CA LEU A 224 -14.48 11.38 -7.36
C LEU A 224 -13.77 10.03 -7.43
N GLY A 225 -14.51 8.92 -7.27
CA GLY A 225 -13.97 7.58 -7.11
C GLY A 225 -13.46 6.96 -8.40
N LEU A 226 -14.09 7.20 -9.56
CA LEU A 226 -13.72 6.51 -10.80
C LEU A 226 -12.30 6.85 -11.25
N TRP A 227 -11.97 8.13 -11.32
CA TRP A 227 -10.62 8.59 -11.71
C TRP A 227 -9.58 8.23 -10.66
N ALA A 228 -9.93 8.31 -9.37
CA ALA A 228 -9.04 7.90 -8.31
C ALA A 228 -8.74 6.40 -8.34
N ALA A 229 -9.75 5.56 -8.59
CA ALA A 229 -9.58 4.10 -8.72
C ALA A 229 -8.71 3.73 -9.93
N LEU A 230 -8.92 4.38 -11.09
CA LEU A 230 -8.06 4.18 -12.25
C LEU A 230 -6.61 4.55 -11.94
N GLY A 231 -6.39 5.69 -11.29
CA GLY A 231 -5.06 6.11 -10.85
C GLY A 231 -4.42 5.13 -9.86
N ALA A 232 -5.19 4.59 -8.92
CA ALA A 232 -4.71 3.61 -7.94
C ALA A 232 -4.32 2.28 -8.60
N VAL A 233 -5.08 1.80 -9.58
CA VAL A 233 -4.75 0.59 -10.35
C VAL A 233 -3.48 0.80 -11.18
N ILE A 234 -3.35 1.94 -11.86
CA ILE A 234 -2.14 2.29 -12.63
C ILE A 234 -0.92 2.36 -11.71
N TYR A 235 -1.07 3.01 -10.55
CA TYR A 235 0.01 3.08 -9.55
C TYR A 235 0.38 1.70 -9.02
N TRP A 236 -0.60 0.84 -8.75
CA TRP A 236 -0.32 -0.53 -8.34
C TRP A 236 0.42 -1.33 -9.43
N LEU A 237 -0.01 -1.23 -10.69
CA LEU A 237 0.69 -1.83 -11.82
C LEU A 237 2.15 -1.35 -11.88
N PHE A 238 2.38 -0.07 -11.67
CA PHE A 238 3.72 0.48 -11.61
C PHE A 238 4.54 -0.08 -10.45
N ALA A 239 3.96 -0.14 -9.23
CA ALA A 239 4.68 -0.44 -8.00
C ALA A 239 4.80 -1.94 -7.67
N GLN A 240 3.92 -2.81 -8.19
CA GLN A 240 3.80 -4.20 -7.74
C GLN A 240 3.84 -5.24 -8.87
N SER A 241 3.67 -4.83 -10.13
CA SER A 241 3.63 -5.77 -11.26
C SER A 241 4.93 -6.57 -11.43
N TYR A 242 6.06 -6.04 -10.96
CA TYR A 242 7.35 -6.73 -11.01
C TYR A 242 7.29 -8.12 -10.38
N ASN A 243 6.50 -8.32 -9.32
CA ASN A 243 6.31 -9.62 -8.68
C ASN A 243 5.69 -10.65 -9.65
N TYR A 244 4.69 -10.20 -10.42
CA TYR A 244 4.02 -11.07 -11.39
C TYR A 244 4.87 -11.30 -12.63
N VAL A 245 5.65 -10.32 -13.07
CA VAL A 245 6.62 -10.50 -14.16
C VAL A 245 7.68 -11.54 -13.77
N LEU A 246 8.22 -11.48 -12.55
CA LEU A 246 9.15 -12.48 -12.03
C LEU A 246 8.51 -13.87 -11.99
N ALA A 247 7.31 -13.98 -11.37
CA ALA A 247 6.62 -15.27 -11.22
C ALA A 247 6.28 -15.92 -12.55
N THR A 248 5.94 -15.13 -13.60
CA THR A 248 5.51 -15.65 -14.90
C THR A 248 6.65 -15.90 -15.86
N ARG A 249 7.77 -15.19 -15.72
CA ARG A 249 8.89 -15.24 -16.68
C ARG A 249 10.10 -15.99 -16.12
N LEU A 250 10.22 -16.09 -14.83
CA LEU A 250 11.23 -16.87 -14.11
C LEU A 250 10.50 -17.90 -13.22
N ASP A 251 10.48 -17.65 -11.91
CA ASP A 251 9.86 -18.54 -10.93
C ASP A 251 9.54 -17.81 -9.60
N LEU A 252 9.00 -18.55 -8.64
CA LEU A 252 8.69 -18.01 -7.30
C LEU A 252 9.95 -17.76 -6.47
N THR A 253 11.06 -18.43 -6.77
CA THR A 253 12.35 -18.21 -6.11
C THR A 253 12.89 -16.82 -6.46
N ALA A 254 12.80 -16.41 -7.73
CA ALA A 254 13.17 -15.06 -8.15
C ALA A 254 12.29 -13.99 -7.48
N VAL A 255 10.99 -14.25 -7.26
CA VAL A 255 10.12 -13.37 -6.47
C VAL A 255 10.63 -13.27 -5.04
N ALA A 256 11.00 -14.40 -4.43
CA ALA A 256 11.52 -14.44 -3.08
C ALA A 256 12.84 -13.65 -2.95
N ASP A 257 13.77 -13.84 -3.86
CA ASP A 257 15.10 -13.20 -3.84
C ASP A 257 15.01 -11.68 -3.96
N VAL A 258 14.23 -11.17 -4.94
CA VAL A 258 14.04 -9.74 -5.13
C VAL A 258 13.35 -9.10 -3.92
N ASN A 259 12.36 -9.77 -3.33
CA ASN A 259 11.67 -9.25 -2.15
C ASN A 259 12.45 -9.43 -0.85
N ALA A 260 13.36 -10.41 -0.75
CA ALA A 260 14.32 -10.51 0.34
C ALA A 260 15.27 -9.32 0.37
N ALA A 261 15.85 -8.96 -0.78
CA ALA A 261 16.67 -7.77 -0.91
C ALA A 261 15.87 -6.49 -0.58
N ARG A 262 14.60 -6.41 -1.00
CA ARG A 262 13.69 -5.31 -0.64
C ARG A 262 13.45 -5.22 0.86
N LEU A 263 13.30 -6.36 1.54
CA LEU A 263 13.01 -6.39 2.97
C LEU A 263 14.13 -5.75 3.78
N VAL A 264 15.39 -5.90 3.38
CA VAL A 264 16.54 -5.20 4.00
C VAL A 264 16.37 -3.68 3.93
N LEU A 265 15.81 -3.15 2.84
CA LEU A 265 15.62 -1.70 2.64
C LEU A 265 14.20 -1.21 3.01
N MET A 266 13.33 -2.10 3.49
CA MET A 266 11.95 -1.75 3.85
C MET A 266 11.85 -0.61 4.88
N PRO A 267 12.74 -0.49 5.90
CA PRO A 267 12.72 0.65 6.81
C PRO A 267 12.83 2.01 6.11
N ILE A 268 13.63 2.13 5.03
CA ILE A 268 13.71 3.35 4.20
C ILE A 268 12.35 3.69 3.59
N PHE A 269 11.71 2.71 2.94
CA PHE A 269 10.41 2.92 2.30
C PHE A 269 9.32 3.30 3.30
N VAL A 270 9.30 2.66 4.47
CA VAL A 270 8.34 2.98 5.55
C VAL A 270 8.59 4.39 6.08
N PHE A 271 9.84 4.77 6.32
CA PHE A 271 10.24 6.09 6.80
C PHE A 271 9.85 7.19 5.79
N THR A 272 10.22 7.02 4.51
CA THR A 272 9.88 7.96 3.43
C THR A 272 8.37 8.11 3.27
N THR A 273 7.62 6.99 3.29
CA THR A 273 6.15 7.02 3.21
C THR A 273 5.52 7.71 4.42
N GLY A 274 6.06 7.50 5.62
CA GLY A 274 5.61 8.16 6.84
C GLY A 274 5.75 9.67 6.75
N ILE A 275 6.90 10.16 6.27
CA ILE A 275 7.13 11.61 6.05
C ILE A 275 6.21 12.15 4.96
N ASN A 276 6.02 11.41 3.86
CA ASN A 276 5.20 11.83 2.75
C ASN A 276 3.74 12.11 3.15
N ASN A 277 3.19 11.35 4.09
CA ASN A 277 1.85 11.60 4.63
C ASN A 277 1.73 12.98 5.32
N LEU A 278 2.84 13.54 5.79
CA LEU A 278 2.91 14.87 6.42
C LEU A 278 3.27 15.96 5.40
N LEU A 279 3.91 15.61 4.29
CA LEU A 279 4.42 16.56 3.30
C LEU A 279 3.32 17.39 2.64
N LEU A 280 2.19 16.78 2.29
CA LEU A 280 1.11 17.49 1.58
C LEU A 280 0.52 18.67 2.37
N PRO A 281 0.06 18.51 3.63
CA PRO A 281 -0.44 19.64 4.40
C PRO A 281 0.64 20.69 4.70
N VAL A 282 1.88 20.26 4.91
CA VAL A 282 3.02 21.15 5.16
C VAL A 282 3.36 21.97 3.90
N ALA A 283 3.43 21.32 2.74
CA ALA A 283 3.67 22.00 1.47
C ALA A 283 2.56 23.01 1.12
N ALA A 284 1.29 22.65 1.37
CA ALA A 284 0.17 23.56 1.17
C ALA A 284 0.27 24.80 2.06
N ASN A 285 0.64 24.65 3.33
CA ASN A 285 0.86 25.77 4.25
C ASN A 285 2.05 26.64 3.80
N TRP A 286 3.18 26.04 3.45
CA TRP A 286 4.34 26.79 2.96
C TRP A 286 4.04 27.54 1.65
N LEU A 287 3.23 26.95 0.77
CA LEU A 287 2.77 27.62 -0.45
C LEU A 287 1.94 28.86 -0.12
N ALA A 288 1.01 28.76 0.84
CA ALA A 288 0.16 29.86 1.25
C ALA A 288 0.92 30.99 1.98
N GLU A 289 1.86 30.63 2.86
CA GLU A 289 2.58 31.59 3.71
C GLU A 289 3.77 32.25 3.01
N SER A 290 4.52 31.52 2.20
CA SER A 290 5.83 31.98 1.70
C SER A 290 6.01 31.87 0.17
N GLY A 291 4.96 31.44 -0.54
CA GLY A 291 4.96 31.31 -1.98
C GLY A 291 5.77 30.10 -2.50
N LEU A 292 5.70 29.87 -3.82
CA LEU A 292 6.21 28.68 -4.47
C LEU A 292 7.73 28.51 -4.31
N ARG A 293 8.49 29.58 -4.50
CA ARG A 293 9.97 29.51 -4.45
C ARG A 293 10.49 29.08 -3.08
N ARG A 294 9.99 29.69 -2.01
CA ARG A 294 10.40 29.36 -0.62
C ARG A 294 9.92 27.97 -0.22
N MET A 295 8.70 27.58 -0.65
CA MET A 295 8.23 26.21 -0.45
C MET A 295 9.18 25.19 -1.09
N LEU A 296 9.60 25.41 -2.35
CA LEU A 296 10.53 24.50 -3.05
C LEU A 296 11.90 24.43 -2.37
N GLN A 297 12.41 25.55 -1.85
CA GLN A 297 13.68 25.57 -1.09
C GLN A 297 13.56 24.75 0.19
N LYS A 298 12.46 24.90 0.95
CA LYS A 298 12.22 24.11 2.18
C LYS A 298 12.06 22.63 1.87
N LEU A 299 11.34 22.29 0.79
CA LEU A 299 11.21 20.90 0.34
C LEU A 299 12.53 20.30 -0.12
N ALA A 300 13.36 21.06 -0.84
CA ALA A 300 14.69 20.60 -1.24
C ALA A 300 15.62 20.35 -0.02
N ALA A 301 15.60 21.23 0.99
CA ALA A 301 16.34 21.05 2.22
C ALA A 301 15.85 19.80 2.99
N LEU A 302 14.53 19.60 3.07
CA LEU A 302 13.95 18.41 3.69
C LEU A 302 14.32 17.15 2.92
N ALA A 303 14.23 17.15 1.59
CA ALA A 303 14.64 16.03 0.74
C ALA A 303 16.12 15.68 0.94
N ALA A 304 17.01 16.69 1.03
CA ALA A 304 18.42 16.46 1.29
C ALA A 304 18.66 15.82 2.67
N ALA A 305 17.92 16.25 3.70
CA ALA A 305 18.02 15.67 5.03
C ALA A 305 17.53 14.20 5.05
N ILE A 306 16.39 13.89 4.40
CA ILE A 306 15.88 12.53 4.30
C ILE A 306 16.85 11.66 3.49
N LEU A 307 17.35 12.17 2.37
CA LEU A 307 18.32 11.46 1.53
C LEU A 307 19.60 11.13 2.31
N ALA A 308 20.09 12.05 3.16
CA ALA A 308 21.25 11.79 4.01
C ALA A 308 20.99 10.64 5.00
N ILE A 309 19.78 10.58 5.60
CA ILE A 309 19.37 9.49 6.49
C ILE A 309 19.29 8.18 5.73
N ASP A 310 18.67 8.19 4.53
CA ASP A 310 18.51 6.99 3.68
C ASP A 310 19.87 6.46 3.21
N LEU A 311 20.80 7.34 2.81
CA LEU A 311 22.16 6.96 2.43
C LEU A 311 22.96 6.41 3.61
N PHE A 312 22.82 7.02 4.80
CA PHE A 312 23.43 6.49 6.01
C PHE A 312 22.91 5.08 6.35
N TYR A 313 21.57 4.89 6.32
CA TYR A 313 20.98 3.58 6.52
C TYR A 313 21.45 2.57 5.46
N PHE A 314 21.47 2.96 4.19
CA PHE A 314 21.94 2.09 3.11
C PHE A 314 23.41 1.71 3.31
N GLY A 315 24.27 2.66 3.68
CA GLY A 315 25.69 2.39 4.00
C GLY A 315 25.84 1.36 5.14
N ALA A 316 25.04 1.51 6.20
CA ALA A 316 25.02 0.54 7.30
C ALA A 316 24.48 -0.84 6.84
N ALA A 317 23.37 -0.87 6.11
CA ALA A 317 22.80 -2.10 5.56
C ALA A 317 23.77 -2.79 4.58
N TRP A 318 24.45 -2.01 3.74
CA TRP A 318 25.49 -2.50 2.82
C TRP A 318 26.66 -3.11 3.56
N ARG A 319 27.15 -2.47 4.64
CA ARG A 319 28.24 -3.01 5.47
C ARG A 319 27.85 -4.30 6.18
N LEU A 320 26.57 -4.41 6.55
CA LEU A 320 26.02 -5.56 7.28
C LEU A 320 25.29 -6.56 6.37
N ARG A 321 25.32 -6.39 5.03
CA ARG A 321 24.47 -7.15 4.10
C ARG A 321 24.63 -8.67 4.19
N HIS A 322 25.87 -9.14 4.37
CA HIS A 322 26.13 -10.57 4.53
C HIS A 322 25.47 -11.10 5.80
N TRP A 323 25.68 -10.42 6.92
CA TRP A 323 25.05 -10.79 8.18
C TRP A 323 23.52 -10.73 8.12
N LEU A 324 22.96 -9.68 7.51
CA LEU A 324 21.51 -9.51 7.39
C LEU A 324 20.87 -10.62 6.53
N ILE A 325 21.48 -10.98 5.40
CA ILE A 325 20.88 -11.91 4.43
C ILE A 325 21.26 -13.35 4.77
N VAL A 326 22.55 -13.63 5.03
CA VAL A 326 23.00 -15.01 5.24
C VAL A 326 22.77 -15.46 6.68
N ASP A 327 23.25 -14.70 7.67
CA ASP A 327 23.19 -15.16 9.06
C ASP A 327 21.80 -14.90 9.69
N LEU A 328 21.17 -13.76 9.39
CA LEU A 328 19.91 -13.38 10.00
C LEU A 328 18.69 -13.92 9.24
N MET A 329 18.66 -13.84 7.90
CA MET A 329 17.54 -14.35 7.07
C MET A 329 17.73 -15.81 6.63
N HIS A 330 18.93 -16.40 6.82
CA HIS A 330 19.31 -17.74 6.34
C HIS A 330 19.08 -17.93 4.84
N LYS A 331 19.38 -16.88 4.05
CA LYS A 331 19.19 -16.86 2.61
C LYS A 331 20.50 -16.74 1.85
N THR A 332 20.56 -17.41 0.70
CA THR A 332 21.59 -17.19 -0.32
C THR A 332 20.92 -16.65 -1.56
N ILE A 333 21.09 -15.36 -1.84
CA ILE A 333 20.46 -14.69 -2.97
C ILE A 333 21.46 -14.61 -4.11
N ALA A 334 21.08 -15.09 -5.29
CA ALA A 334 21.87 -14.88 -6.49
C ALA A 334 21.94 -13.37 -6.80
N ASP A 335 23.14 -12.89 -7.14
CA ASP A 335 23.37 -11.45 -7.42
C ASP A 335 22.94 -10.49 -6.28
N GLN A 336 23.08 -10.91 -5.02
CA GLN A 336 22.67 -10.17 -3.82
C GLN A 336 23.07 -8.68 -3.89
N ASP A 337 24.34 -8.40 -4.17
CA ASP A 337 24.89 -7.05 -4.20
C ASP A 337 24.25 -6.19 -5.28
N ARG A 338 24.01 -6.76 -6.45
CA ARG A 338 23.34 -6.09 -7.56
C ARG A 338 21.90 -5.74 -7.23
N LEU A 339 21.14 -6.68 -6.62
CA LEU A 339 19.75 -6.42 -6.23
C LEU A 339 19.63 -5.36 -5.14
N LEU A 340 20.54 -5.36 -4.15
CA LEU A 340 20.58 -4.32 -3.10
C LEU A 340 20.88 -2.93 -3.67
N ILE A 341 21.87 -2.81 -4.58
CA ILE A 341 22.20 -1.53 -5.23
C ILE A 341 21.03 -1.02 -6.07
N LEU A 342 20.39 -1.89 -6.84
CA LEU A 342 19.25 -1.52 -7.66
C LEU A 342 18.06 -1.07 -6.79
N TRP A 343 17.76 -1.77 -5.69
CA TRP A 343 16.72 -1.35 -4.75
C TRP A 343 17.06 -0.01 -4.06
N ALA A 344 18.32 0.23 -3.71
CA ALA A 344 18.75 1.54 -3.21
C ALA A 344 18.53 2.64 -4.25
N GLY A 345 18.85 2.38 -5.52
CA GLY A 345 18.54 3.29 -6.63
C GLY A 345 17.05 3.59 -6.74
N VAL A 346 16.19 2.56 -6.66
CA VAL A 346 14.73 2.73 -6.64
C VAL A 346 14.32 3.61 -5.46
N ALA A 347 14.83 3.36 -4.24
CA ALA A 347 14.47 4.11 -3.04
C ALA A 347 14.83 5.60 -3.15
N VAL A 348 16.02 5.92 -3.66
CA VAL A 348 16.47 7.32 -3.85
C VAL A 348 15.57 8.05 -4.85
N ILE A 349 15.27 7.44 -6.01
CA ILE A 349 14.45 8.08 -7.03
C ILE A 349 13.00 8.20 -6.53
N PHE A 350 12.48 7.19 -5.84
CA PHE A 350 11.19 7.21 -5.19
C PHE A 350 11.07 8.38 -4.20
N LEU A 351 12.06 8.59 -3.32
CA LEU A 351 12.10 9.73 -2.39
C LEU A 351 12.02 11.07 -3.14
N LEU A 352 12.87 11.27 -4.16
CA LEU A 352 12.90 12.51 -4.95
C LEU A 352 11.56 12.76 -5.63
N ARG A 353 10.94 11.73 -6.17
CA ARG A 353 9.62 11.80 -6.80
C ARG A 353 8.53 12.21 -5.80
N GLU A 354 8.51 11.61 -4.62
CA GLU A 354 7.52 11.93 -3.57
C GLU A 354 7.60 13.41 -3.16
N VAL A 355 8.82 13.95 -3.01
CA VAL A 355 9.02 15.36 -2.68
C VAL A 355 8.51 16.29 -3.81
N ILE A 356 8.77 15.97 -5.08
CA ILE A 356 8.30 16.77 -6.23
C ILE A 356 6.78 16.63 -6.43
N GLN A 357 6.19 15.52 -6.02
CA GLN A 357 4.77 15.27 -6.11
C GLN A 357 3.94 16.17 -5.16
N ALA A 358 4.44 16.46 -3.95
CA ALA A 358 3.74 17.24 -2.94
C ALA A 358 3.28 18.64 -3.41
N PRO A 359 4.14 19.48 -4.03
CA PRO A 359 3.72 20.77 -4.59
C PRO A 359 2.70 20.65 -5.74
N LEU A 360 2.78 19.60 -6.56
CA LEU A 360 1.82 19.39 -7.63
C LEU A 360 0.43 19.02 -7.12
N PHE A 361 0.34 18.27 -6.02
CA PHE A 361 -0.92 18.05 -5.30
C PHE A 361 -1.47 19.36 -4.74
N ALA A 362 -0.65 20.19 -4.09
CA ALA A 362 -1.05 21.48 -3.58
C ALA A 362 -1.55 22.43 -4.70
N LEU A 363 -1.00 22.30 -5.91
CA LEU A 363 -1.41 23.03 -7.12
C LEU A 363 -2.59 22.38 -7.87
N ASN A 364 -3.19 21.31 -7.33
CA ASN A 364 -4.32 20.55 -7.89
C ASN A 364 -4.08 20.01 -9.33
N ARG A 365 -2.87 19.50 -9.61
CA ARG A 365 -2.47 18.95 -10.92
C ARG A 365 -2.62 17.42 -11.02
N VAL A 366 -3.55 16.83 -10.27
CA VAL A 366 -3.74 15.38 -10.12
C VAL A 366 -3.91 14.66 -11.46
N ARG A 367 -4.68 15.24 -12.41
CA ARG A 367 -4.91 14.61 -13.73
C ARG A 367 -3.61 14.48 -14.54
N SER A 368 -2.77 15.52 -14.56
CA SER A 368 -1.50 15.49 -15.26
C SER A 368 -0.53 14.48 -14.64
N MET A 369 -0.54 14.38 -13.31
CA MET A 369 0.27 13.40 -12.58
C MET A 369 -0.16 11.96 -12.91
N ALA A 370 -1.47 11.69 -12.99
CA ALA A 370 -1.99 10.37 -13.35
C ALA A 370 -1.53 9.92 -14.76
N TRP A 371 -1.48 10.83 -15.73
CA TRP A 371 -0.94 10.54 -17.07
C TRP A 371 0.56 10.21 -17.02
N MET A 372 1.36 10.97 -16.24
CA MET A 372 2.78 10.69 -16.09
C MET A 372 3.03 9.32 -15.47
N ILE A 373 2.27 8.95 -14.43
CA ILE A 373 2.35 7.61 -13.83
C ILE A 373 1.98 6.53 -14.85
N GLY A 374 0.96 6.75 -15.68
CA GLY A 374 0.55 5.81 -16.73
C GLY A 374 1.64 5.55 -17.77
N ILE A 375 2.28 6.61 -18.27
CA ILE A 375 3.42 6.51 -19.20
C ILE A 375 4.58 5.78 -18.54
N SER A 376 4.89 6.12 -17.30
CA SER A 376 5.97 5.51 -16.53
C SER A 376 5.74 4.02 -16.28
N ALA A 377 4.49 3.65 -15.95
CA ALA A 377 4.09 2.26 -15.77
C ALA A 377 4.24 1.44 -17.06
N ALA A 378 3.76 1.96 -18.18
CA ALA A 378 3.87 1.30 -19.47
C ALA A 378 5.33 1.08 -19.88
N LEU A 379 6.19 2.10 -19.73
CA LEU A 379 7.60 2.00 -20.05
C LEU A 379 8.33 1.06 -19.08
N SER A 380 8.07 1.15 -17.78
CA SER A 380 8.61 0.25 -16.76
C SER A 380 8.32 -1.21 -17.10
N LEU A 381 7.04 -1.55 -17.35
CA LEU A 381 6.62 -2.90 -17.74
C LEU A 381 7.27 -3.39 -19.02
N THR A 382 7.41 -2.53 -20.02
CA THR A 382 8.08 -2.87 -21.28
C THR A 382 9.54 -3.23 -21.06
N VAL A 383 10.26 -2.43 -20.25
CA VAL A 383 11.67 -2.71 -19.92
C VAL A 383 11.81 -3.98 -19.10
N MET A 384 10.94 -4.19 -18.09
CA MET A 384 10.92 -5.44 -17.31
C MET A 384 10.72 -6.65 -18.20
N TRP A 385 9.68 -6.61 -19.05
CA TRP A 385 9.29 -7.76 -19.88
C TRP A 385 10.34 -8.14 -20.92
N ARG A 386 10.95 -7.14 -21.57
CA ARG A 386 11.99 -7.37 -22.59
C ARG A 386 13.35 -7.68 -21.96
N GLY A 387 13.68 -7.05 -20.84
CA GLY A 387 14.98 -7.16 -20.19
C GLY A 387 15.20 -8.47 -19.43
N ILE A 388 14.12 -9.19 -19.07
CA ILE A 388 14.23 -10.36 -18.19
C ILE A 388 15.06 -11.50 -18.80
N GLY A 389 15.05 -11.64 -20.12
CA GLY A 389 15.88 -12.62 -20.85
C GLY A 389 17.37 -12.32 -20.84
N THR A 390 17.77 -11.06 -20.64
CA THR A 390 19.18 -10.61 -20.67
C THR A 390 19.74 -10.32 -19.28
N TRP A 391 18.92 -9.79 -18.38
CA TRP A 391 19.34 -9.32 -17.04
C TRP A 391 18.78 -10.15 -15.91
N GLY A 392 18.01 -11.21 -16.20
CA GLY A 392 17.38 -12.06 -15.18
C GLY A 392 16.50 -11.25 -14.23
N ALA A 393 16.52 -11.58 -12.96
CA ALA A 393 15.72 -10.92 -11.93
C ALA A 393 16.04 -9.40 -11.77
N ALA A 394 17.26 -8.96 -12.11
CA ALA A 394 17.61 -7.54 -12.06
C ALA A 394 16.82 -6.67 -13.06
N ALA A 395 16.28 -7.27 -14.14
CA ALA A 395 15.49 -6.56 -15.15
C ALA A 395 14.29 -5.83 -14.57
N VAL A 396 13.65 -6.41 -13.55
CA VAL A 396 12.45 -5.79 -12.96
C VAL A 396 12.80 -4.54 -12.16
N LEU A 397 13.96 -4.51 -11.52
CA LEU A 397 14.44 -3.33 -10.80
C LEU A 397 14.97 -2.26 -11.75
N ILE A 398 15.63 -2.65 -12.83
CA ILE A 398 16.03 -1.73 -13.91
C ILE A 398 14.78 -1.07 -14.52
N GLY A 399 13.75 -1.88 -14.82
CA GLY A 399 12.47 -1.35 -15.31
C GLY A 399 11.81 -0.41 -14.30
N GLN A 400 11.87 -0.73 -13.00
CA GLN A 400 11.36 0.15 -11.95
C GLN A 400 12.12 1.49 -11.92
N ILE A 401 13.46 1.45 -11.97
CA ILE A 401 14.32 2.65 -12.02
C ILE A 401 13.97 3.50 -13.24
N VAL A 402 13.88 2.91 -14.43
CA VAL A 402 13.51 3.63 -15.66
C VAL A 402 12.14 4.29 -15.53
N GLY A 403 11.14 3.57 -15.02
CA GLY A 403 9.81 4.11 -14.77
C GLY A 403 9.82 5.26 -13.76
N GLU A 404 10.52 5.11 -12.64
CA GLU A 404 10.65 6.16 -11.61
C GLU A 404 11.39 7.39 -12.18
N CYS A 405 12.45 7.22 -12.97
CA CYS A 405 13.16 8.32 -13.63
C CYS A 405 12.24 9.09 -14.60
N VAL A 406 11.46 8.38 -15.41
CA VAL A 406 10.50 9.01 -16.35
C VAL A 406 9.42 9.77 -15.58
N ASN A 407 8.90 9.18 -14.49
CA ASN A 407 7.91 9.85 -13.66
C ASN A 407 8.49 11.10 -13.01
N LEU A 408 9.68 11.00 -12.41
CA LEU A 408 10.40 12.12 -11.81
C LEU A 408 10.66 13.25 -12.82
N ALA A 409 11.14 12.93 -14.01
CA ALA A 409 11.37 13.89 -15.08
C ALA A 409 10.07 14.57 -15.52
N GLY A 410 9.00 13.80 -15.73
CA GLY A 410 7.69 14.32 -16.11
C GLY A 410 7.08 15.24 -15.05
N LEU A 411 7.14 14.86 -13.76
CA LEU A 411 6.65 15.70 -12.66
C LEU A 411 7.51 16.97 -12.50
N SER A 412 8.82 16.86 -12.64
CA SER A 412 9.74 18.02 -12.62
C SER A 412 9.44 19.01 -13.75
N TRP A 413 9.19 18.50 -14.95
CA TRP A 413 8.77 19.33 -16.08
C TRP A 413 7.42 20.02 -15.84
N LEU A 414 6.45 19.30 -15.30
CA LEU A 414 5.14 19.89 -14.94
C LEU A 414 5.30 21.01 -13.91
N LEU A 415 6.15 20.81 -12.90
CA LEU A 415 6.41 21.80 -11.87
C LEU A 415 7.13 23.03 -12.42
N TRP A 416 8.15 22.83 -13.28
CA TRP A 416 8.87 23.90 -13.96
C TRP A 416 7.92 24.76 -14.82
N LYS A 417 7.05 24.13 -15.63
CA LYS A 417 6.04 24.83 -16.41
C LYS A 417 5.12 25.69 -15.55
N GLN A 418 4.74 25.22 -14.36
CA GLN A 418 3.92 26.00 -13.43
C GLN A 418 4.68 27.20 -12.84
N ALA A 419 5.97 27.05 -12.59
CA ALA A 419 6.80 28.14 -12.10
C ALA A 419 6.95 29.28 -13.11
N GLN A 420 6.87 29.00 -14.42
CA GLN A 420 6.93 30.01 -15.48
C GLN A 420 5.60 30.74 -15.69
N VAL A 421 4.45 30.07 -15.53
CA VAL A 421 3.11 30.63 -15.80
C VAL A 421 2.64 31.59 -14.69
N LYS A 422 3.15 31.45 -13.47
CA LYS A 422 2.92 32.40 -12.38
C LYS A 422 4.24 33.09 -12.06
N PRO A 423 4.51 34.29 -12.61
CA PRO A 423 5.64 35.08 -12.14
C PRO A 423 5.50 35.25 -10.63
N LEU A 424 6.55 34.84 -9.96
CA LEU A 424 6.72 34.74 -8.51
C LEU A 424 6.45 36.11 -7.85
N ARG A 425 5.21 36.36 -7.42
CA ARG A 425 4.91 37.42 -6.45
C ARG A 425 5.07 36.89 -5.03
#